data_bcf437e3c991e4d0f79e1d2b75dd3b84
#
_entry.id   bcf437e3c991e4d0f79e1d2b75dd3b84
#
_cell.length_a   1.000
_cell.length_b   1.000
_cell.length_c   1.000
_cell.angle_alpha   90.00
_cell.angle_beta   90.00
_cell.angle_gamma   90.00
#
_symmetry.space_group_name_H-M   'P 1'
#
loop_
_entity.id
_entity.type
_entity.pdbx_description
1 polymer ?
#
loop_
_entity_poly.entity_id
_entity_poly.type
_entity_poly.pdbx_seq_one_letter_code
_entity_poly.pdbx_strand_id
1 'polypeptide(L)'
;MIFRIRHMPRRSCFSALLLISLLLPLQAMAQGRLERIVEQGTLRVCIWPDYYGISFRNPKTGRPSGIDIDNANDLARRLGVRTQFVNSSFATLIDDIENDRCDIAMFAIGITPARQERLRFTQPYLLSDIYAITTRTNPRIKDWEDIDRPGIVVAVARGTLHESVMKEKLQHAELRILETPHAREYEVQSGRADVFMTDFPYSRRMLDNSDWARLVTPPGKYHTTPYAWAMAPGDDAFHSHVERELQAMKMDGRLMTNAVRHRLEPIVVR
;
A
#
# COMPACT_ATOMS: atom_id res chain seq x y z
N MET A 1 -44.95 -94.64 -33.26
CA MET A 1 -45.22 -93.24 -33.56
C MET A 1 -44.65 -92.42 -32.42
N ILE A 2 -43.44 -91.77 -32.61
CA ILE A 2 -42.60 -91.25 -31.54
C ILE A 2 -42.73 -89.74 -31.59
N PHE A 3 -43.28 -89.11 -30.56
CA PHE A 3 -43.29 -87.62 -30.42
C PHE A 3 -42.08 -87.13 -29.65
N ARG A 4 -41.25 -86.38 -30.35
CA ARG A 4 -40.09 -85.64 -29.78
C ARG A 4 -40.51 -84.33 -29.16
N ILE A 5 -40.27 -84.17 -27.88
CA ILE A 5 -40.45 -82.95 -27.15
C ILE A 5 -39.17 -82.14 -27.32
N ARG A 6 -39.30 -80.88 -27.86
CA ARG A 6 -38.24 -79.93 -28.02
C ARG A 6 -38.07 -79.11 -26.74
N HIS A 7 -36.94 -79.17 -26.14
CA HIS A 7 -36.58 -78.20 -25.05
C HIS A 7 -36.30 -76.80 -25.56
N MET A 8 -36.97 -75.82 -24.98
CA MET A 8 -36.68 -74.39 -25.15
C MET A 8 -35.66 -73.95 -24.07
N PRO A 9 -34.66 -73.14 -24.40
CA PRO A 9 -33.74 -72.61 -23.39
C PRO A 9 -34.34 -71.39 -22.71
N ARG A 10 -34.26 -71.32 -21.38
CA ARG A 10 -34.58 -70.19 -20.52
C ARG A 10 -33.57 -69.06 -20.77
N ARG A 11 -34.02 -67.94 -21.28
CA ARG A 11 -33.27 -66.68 -21.34
C ARG A 11 -33.24 -66.06 -19.95
N SER A 12 -32.07 -66.03 -19.34
CA SER A 12 -31.79 -65.29 -18.12
C SER A 12 -31.69 -63.81 -18.45
N CYS A 13 -32.62 -62.99 -17.97
CA CYS A 13 -32.55 -61.53 -17.96
C CYS A 13 -31.55 -61.10 -16.86
N PHE A 14 -30.36 -60.74 -17.22
CA PHE A 14 -29.45 -60.01 -16.34
C PHE A 14 -29.90 -58.54 -16.30
N SER A 15 -30.51 -58.12 -15.20
CA SER A 15 -30.80 -56.71 -14.91
C SER A 15 -29.48 -56.04 -14.52
N ALA A 16 -28.87 -55.28 -15.46
CA ALA A 16 -27.78 -54.37 -15.15
C ALA A 16 -28.31 -53.14 -14.40
N LEU A 17 -28.08 -53.09 -13.09
CA LEU A 17 -28.27 -51.88 -12.29
C LEU A 17 -27.15 -50.92 -12.65
N LEU A 18 -27.47 -49.90 -13.45
CA LEU A 18 -26.59 -48.73 -13.72
C LEU A 18 -26.58 -47.85 -12.48
N LEU A 19 -25.52 -47.94 -11.66
CA LEU A 19 -25.23 -46.97 -10.59
C LEU A 19 -24.74 -45.68 -11.27
N ILE A 20 -25.66 -44.76 -11.51
CA ILE A 20 -25.32 -43.35 -11.84
C ILE A 20 -24.82 -42.69 -10.55
N SER A 21 -23.52 -42.73 -10.33
CA SER A 21 -22.87 -41.88 -9.32
C SER A 21 -23.01 -40.41 -9.73
N LEU A 22 -23.93 -39.69 -9.10
CA LEU A 22 -24.06 -38.22 -9.20
C LEU A 22 -22.78 -37.59 -8.63
N LEU A 23 -21.80 -37.37 -9.48
CA LEU A 23 -20.67 -36.46 -9.20
C LEU A 23 -21.23 -35.04 -9.16
N LEU A 24 -21.73 -34.62 -8.01
CA LEU A 24 -21.94 -33.20 -7.72
C LEU A 24 -20.57 -32.53 -7.81
N PRO A 25 -20.38 -31.53 -8.70
CA PRO A 25 -19.16 -30.76 -8.63
C PRO A 25 -19.18 -30.05 -7.26
N LEU A 26 -18.24 -30.40 -6.37
CA LEU A 26 -17.85 -29.53 -5.28
C LEU A 26 -17.39 -28.23 -5.95
N GLN A 27 -18.28 -27.24 -6.00
CA GLN A 27 -17.87 -25.87 -6.25
C GLN A 27 -16.93 -25.51 -5.09
N ALA A 28 -15.64 -25.60 -5.34
CA ALA A 28 -14.64 -25.00 -4.46
C ALA A 28 -14.99 -23.52 -4.41
N MET A 29 -15.76 -23.10 -3.40
CA MET A 29 -15.95 -21.70 -3.10
C MET A 29 -14.53 -21.14 -2.94
N ALA A 30 -14.16 -20.17 -3.78
CA ALA A 30 -12.87 -19.52 -3.66
C ALA A 30 -12.76 -19.02 -2.21
N GLN A 31 -11.82 -19.60 -1.47
CA GLN A 31 -11.61 -19.28 -0.06
C GLN A 31 -11.35 -17.78 0.07
N GLY A 32 -12.10 -17.09 0.92
CA GLY A 32 -11.92 -15.66 1.17
C GLY A 32 -10.51 -15.37 1.69
N ARG A 33 -10.00 -14.20 1.39
CA ARG A 33 -8.65 -13.78 1.84
C ARG A 33 -8.50 -13.86 3.35
N LEU A 34 -9.54 -13.46 4.10
CA LEU A 34 -9.54 -13.50 5.56
C LEU A 34 -9.35 -14.93 6.11
N GLU A 35 -10.09 -15.91 5.56
CA GLU A 35 -9.96 -17.32 5.94
C GLU A 35 -8.57 -17.85 5.64
N ARG A 36 -8.04 -17.55 4.44
CA ARG A 36 -6.68 -17.93 4.04
C ARG A 36 -5.61 -17.36 5.00
N ILE A 37 -5.73 -16.09 5.39
CA ILE A 37 -4.79 -15.45 6.34
C ILE A 37 -4.80 -16.18 7.68
N VAL A 38 -5.99 -16.49 8.20
CA VAL A 38 -6.14 -17.19 9.49
C VAL A 38 -5.58 -18.62 9.40
N GLU A 39 -5.89 -19.37 8.36
CA GLU A 39 -5.38 -20.74 8.18
C GLU A 39 -3.87 -20.79 7.99
N GLN A 40 -3.30 -19.84 7.24
CA GLN A 40 -1.85 -19.76 7.04
C GLN A 40 -1.13 -19.16 8.26
N GLY A 41 -1.87 -18.60 9.22
CA GLY A 41 -1.31 -17.94 10.39
C GLY A 41 -0.45 -16.72 10.06
N THR A 42 -0.68 -16.08 8.90
CA THR A 42 0.20 -15.01 8.40
C THR A 42 -0.57 -13.98 7.60
N LEU A 43 -0.41 -12.70 7.98
CA LEU A 43 -0.84 -11.53 7.22
C LEU A 43 0.35 -10.99 6.45
N ARG A 44 0.28 -11.02 5.10
CA ARG A 44 1.31 -10.47 4.21
C ARG A 44 1.04 -8.99 4.00
N VAL A 45 1.98 -8.14 4.41
CA VAL A 45 1.84 -6.68 4.38
C VAL A 45 2.89 -6.09 3.46
N CYS A 46 2.47 -5.50 2.35
CA CYS A 46 3.33 -4.69 1.50
C CYS A 46 3.72 -3.41 2.22
N ILE A 47 5.03 -3.12 2.26
CA ILE A 47 5.61 -1.91 2.84
C ILE A 47 6.61 -1.26 1.88
N TRP A 48 6.75 0.06 1.96
CA TRP A 48 7.87 0.73 1.32
C TRP A 48 9.00 0.93 2.34
N PRO A 49 10.11 0.18 2.24
CA PRO A 49 11.13 0.11 3.29
C PRO A 49 11.92 1.40 3.52
N ASP A 50 11.83 2.36 2.59
CA ASP A 50 12.53 3.65 2.69
C ASP A 50 11.68 4.78 3.31
N TYR A 51 10.48 4.46 3.80
CA TYR A 51 9.54 5.48 4.29
C TYR A 51 9.65 5.68 5.80
N TYR A 52 10.54 6.58 6.18
CA TYR A 52 10.82 6.92 7.58
C TYR A 52 9.56 7.38 8.33
N GLY A 53 9.40 6.86 9.57
CA GLY A 53 8.21 7.12 10.39
C GLY A 53 6.97 6.33 9.99
N ILE A 54 6.89 5.83 8.76
CA ILE A 54 5.75 5.09 8.21
C ILE A 54 6.01 3.58 8.18
N SER A 55 6.99 3.13 7.37
CA SER A 55 7.27 1.70 7.17
C SER A 55 8.77 1.45 6.90
N PHE A 56 9.61 2.22 7.56
CA PHE A 56 11.06 2.20 7.39
C PHE A 56 11.68 0.88 7.83
N ARG A 57 12.57 0.31 7.02
CA ARG A 57 13.43 -0.82 7.40
C ARG A 57 14.85 -0.33 7.63
N ASN A 58 15.33 -0.48 8.85
CA ASN A 58 16.70 -0.07 9.18
C ASN A 58 17.70 -0.93 8.38
N PRO A 59 18.55 -0.32 7.53
CA PRO A 59 19.45 -1.08 6.65
C PRO A 59 20.55 -1.83 7.39
N LYS A 60 20.88 -1.40 8.63
CA LYS A 60 21.92 -2.05 9.44
C LYS A 60 21.40 -3.26 10.22
N THR A 61 20.15 -3.19 10.69
CA THR A 61 19.58 -4.24 11.55
C THR A 61 18.52 -5.08 10.86
N GLY A 62 18.04 -4.67 9.69
CA GLY A 62 16.92 -5.28 8.97
C GLY A 62 15.55 -5.09 9.65
N ARG A 63 15.50 -4.44 10.82
CA ARG A 63 14.26 -4.28 11.60
C ARG A 63 13.35 -3.22 10.99
N PRO A 64 12.08 -3.54 10.76
CA PRO A 64 11.08 -2.56 10.34
C PRO A 64 10.62 -1.71 11.53
N SER A 65 10.29 -0.45 11.28
CA SER A 65 9.73 0.50 12.25
C SER A 65 8.86 1.55 11.55
N GLY A 66 7.90 2.09 12.25
CA GLY A 66 7.00 3.12 11.73
C GLY A 66 5.56 2.86 12.13
N ILE A 67 4.70 3.87 11.92
CA ILE A 67 3.30 3.79 12.31
C ILE A 67 2.58 2.62 11.64
N ASP A 68 2.86 2.36 10.36
CA ASP A 68 2.20 1.27 9.64
C ASP A 68 2.77 -0.11 9.98
N ILE A 69 4.00 -0.17 10.47
CA ILE A 69 4.55 -1.39 11.06
C ILE A 69 3.82 -1.73 12.37
N ASP A 70 3.63 -0.73 13.23
CA ASP A 70 2.90 -0.91 14.50
C ASP A 70 1.42 -1.26 14.24
N ASN A 71 0.76 -0.53 13.34
CA ASN A 71 -0.63 -0.78 12.96
C ASN A 71 -0.84 -2.17 12.33
N ALA A 72 0.09 -2.62 11.48
CA ALA A 72 0.05 -3.95 10.88
C ALA A 72 0.19 -5.07 11.93
N ASN A 73 1.09 -4.87 12.89
CA ASN A 73 1.25 -5.81 14.00
C ASN A 73 0.02 -5.84 14.91
N ASP A 74 -0.64 -4.71 15.13
CA ASP A 74 -1.90 -4.63 15.87
C ASP A 74 -3.03 -5.36 15.13
N LEU A 75 -3.15 -5.16 13.82
CA LEU A 75 -4.11 -5.86 12.96
C LEU A 75 -3.89 -7.38 12.98
N ALA A 76 -2.65 -7.83 12.77
CA ALA A 76 -2.30 -9.25 12.78
C ALA A 76 -2.55 -9.91 14.14
N ARG A 77 -2.24 -9.21 15.25
CA ARG A 77 -2.51 -9.71 16.61
C ARG A 77 -4.00 -9.92 16.87
N ARG A 78 -4.86 -9.04 16.34
CA ARG A 78 -6.31 -9.17 16.42
C ARG A 78 -6.84 -10.36 15.64
N LEU A 79 -6.19 -10.71 14.53
CA LEU A 79 -6.49 -11.90 13.73
C LEU A 79 -5.90 -13.19 14.34
N GLY A 80 -5.05 -13.09 15.37
CA GLY A 80 -4.33 -14.24 15.93
C GLY A 80 -3.24 -14.79 15.02
N VAL A 81 -2.69 -13.96 14.11
CA VAL A 81 -1.68 -14.33 13.11
C VAL A 81 -0.40 -13.50 13.25
N ARG A 82 0.64 -13.84 12.49
CA ARG A 82 1.89 -13.07 12.41
C ARG A 82 1.88 -12.14 11.19
N THR A 83 2.63 -11.03 11.27
CA THR A 83 2.92 -10.20 10.11
C THR A 83 4.11 -10.75 9.32
N GLN A 84 3.99 -10.71 8.00
CA GLN A 84 5.09 -10.89 7.06
C GLN A 84 5.21 -9.64 6.19
N PHE A 85 6.27 -8.87 6.39
CA PHE A 85 6.49 -7.65 5.61
C PHE A 85 7.14 -7.97 4.27
N VAL A 86 6.46 -7.57 3.18
CA VAL A 86 6.87 -7.73 1.79
C VAL A 86 7.33 -6.37 1.27
N ASN A 87 8.55 -6.30 0.74
CA ASN A 87 9.04 -5.05 0.15
C ASN A 87 8.26 -4.71 -1.13
N SER A 88 7.81 -3.48 -1.21
CA SER A 88 7.07 -2.88 -2.32
C SER A 88 7.56 -1.45 -2.55
N SER A 89 6.91 -0.74 -3.46
CA SER A 89 7.15 0.69 -3.73
C SER A 89 5.88 1.34 -4.28
N PHE A 90 5.84 2.67 -4.34
CA PHE A 90 4.74 3.36 -5.00
C PHE A 90 4.63 3.04 -6.49
N ALA A 91 5.74 2.71 -7.15
CA ALA A 91 5.77 2.34 -8.56
C ALA A 91 5.21 0.93 -8.81
N THR A 92 5.36 0.01 -7.85
CA THR A 92 4.92 -1.40 -7.99
C THR A 92 3.68 -1.75 -7.19
N LEU A 93 3.14 -0.80 -6.39
CA LEU A 93 2.03 -0.99 -5.46
C LEU A 93 0.84 -1.75 -6.08
N ILE A 94 0.38 -1.29 -7.23
CA ILE A 94 -0.80 -1.87 -7.89
C ILE A 94 -0.51 -3.30 -8.32
N ASP A 95 0.60 -3.50 -9.03
CA ASP A 95 1.02 -4.82 -9.51
C ASP A 95 1.26 -5.81 -8.36
N ASP A 96 1.84 -5.34 -7.24
CA ASP A 96 2.10 -6.17 -6.07
C ASP A 96 0.80 -6.67 -5.42
N ILE A 97 -0.23 -5.83 -5.35
CA ILE A 97 -1.55 -6.21 -4.82
C ILE A 97 -2.30 -7.11 -5.80
N GLU A 98 -2.34 -6.76 -7.08
CA GLU A 98 -3.06 -7.51 -8.11
C GLU A 98 -2.48 -8.90 -8.36
N ASN A 99 -1.15 -9.04 -8.26
CA ASN A 99 -0.47 -10.34 -8.36
C ASN A 99 -0.39 -11.09 -7.01
N ASP A 100 -1.21 -10.72 -6.03
CA ASP A 100 -1.32 -11.38 -4.72
C ASP A 100 0.02 -11.54 -3.97
N ARG A 101 0.96 -10.60 -4.14
CA ARG A 101 2.23 -10.61 -3.39
C ARG A 101 2.03 -10.27 -1.92
N CYS A 102 0.99 -9.51 -1.61
CA CYS A 102 0.57 -9.19 -0.25
C CYS A 102 -0.96 -9.13 -0.13
N ASP A 103 -1.45 -9.23 1.09
CA ASP A 103 -2.88 -9.18 1.41
C ASP A 103 -3.37 -7.74 1.54
N ILE A 104 -2.50 -6.88 2.05
CA ILE A 104 -2.76 -5.46 2.28
C ILE A 104 -1.46 -4.67 2.11
N ALA A 105 -1.56 -3.46 1.60
CA ALA A 105 -0.45 -2.51 1.56
C ALA A 105 -0.62 -1.42 2.62
N MET A 106 0.41 -1.23 3.45
CA MET A 106 0.41 -0.30 4.59
C MET A 106 1.71 0.51 4.57
N PHE A 107 1.69 1.65 3.85
CA PHE A 107 2.79 2.61 3.77
C PHE A 107 2.31 4.02 3.37
N ALA A 108 1.31 4.54 4.09
CA ALA A 108 0.74 5.88 3.90
C ALA A 108 0.38 6.16 2.44
N ILE A 109 -0.48 5.30 1.87
CA ILE A 109 -0.82 5.38 0.45
C ILE A 109 -1.84 6.49 0.22
N GLY A 110 -1.45 7.51 -0.55
CA GLY A 110 -2.37 8.58 -0.96
C GLY A 110 -3.52 8.05 -1.79
N ILE A 111 -4.73 8.40 -1.40
CA ILE A 111 -5.94 8.09 -2.17
C ILE A 111 -5.97 9.02 -3.39
N THR A 112 -5.89 8.43 -4.58
CA THR A 112 -6.00 9.15 -5.86
C THR A 112 -7.02 8.47 -6.76
N PRO A 113 -7.69 9.20 -7.70
CA PRO A 113 -8.63 8.58 -8.62
C PRO A 113 -8.04 7.38 -9.37
N ALA A 114 -6.84 7.51 -9.93
CA ALA A 114 -6.16 6.44 -10.66
C ALA A 114 -5.91 5.18 -9.80
N ARG A 115 -5.61 5.34 -8.51
CA ARG A 115 -5.45 4.20 -7.60
C ARG A 115 -6.78 3.60 -7.18
N GLN A 116 -7.83 4.42 -7.03
CA GLN A 116 -9.18 3.94 -6.67
C GLN A 116 -9.83 3.10 -7.76
N GLU A 117 -9.43 3.28 -9.02
CA GLU A 117 -9.87 2.41 -10.13
C GLU A 117 -9.37 0.96 -10.01
N ARG A 118 -8.25 0.76 -9.33
CA ARG A 118 -7.55 -0.53 -9.26
C ARG A 118 -7.50 -1.12 -7.83
N LEU A 119 -7.62 -0.29 -6.80
CA LEU A 119 -7.45 -0.67 -5.40
C LEU A 119 -8.66 -0.28 -4.56
N ARG A 120 -8.93 -1.09 -3.53
CA ARG A 120 -9.87 -0.75 -2.46
C ARG A 120 -9.11 -0.13 -1.29
N PHE A 121 -9.61 0.99 -0.77
CA PHE A 121 -9.01 1.73 0.35
C PHE A 121 -9.83 1.62 1.61
N THR A 122 -9.17 1.70 2.76
CA THR A 122 -9.82 2.00 4.05
C THR A 122 -10.23 3.47 4.12
N GLN A 123 -10.97 3.84 5.17
CA GLN A 123 -11.06 5.25 5.56
C GLN A 123 -9.65 5.80 5.83
N PRO A 124 -9.43 7.10 5.59
CA PRO A 124 -8.15 7.72 5.87
C PRO A 124 -7.77 7.64 7.36
N TYR A 125 -6.50 7.40 7.63
CA TYR A 125 -5.94 7.46 8.98
C TYR A 125 -4.90 8.57 9.16
N LEU A 126 -4.32 9.06 8.07
CA LEU A 126 -3.45 10.24 8.04
C LEU A 126 -3.89 11.21 6.95
N LEU A 127 -3.47 12.48 7.09
CA LEU A 127 -3.71 13.52 6.11
C LEU A 127 -2.46 14.38 6.00
N SER A 128 -1.84 14.44 4.83
CA SER A 128 -0.62 15.23 4.62
C SER A 128 -0.76 16.18 3.45
N ASP A 129 -0.01 17.28 3.49
CA ASP A 129 0.18 18.15 2.36
C ASP A 129 1.52 17.87 1.66
N ILE A 130 1.78 18.53 0.54
CA ILE A 130 3.05 18.49 -0.16
C ILE A 130 3.95 19.61 0.36
N TYR A 131 5.20 19.25 0.61
CA TYR A 131 6.30 20.11 1.03
C TYR A 131 7.45 19.98 0.05
N ALA A 132 8.43 20.86 0.17
CA ALA A 132 9.63 20.78 -0.63
C ALA A 132 10.89 20.82 0.25
N ILE A 133 11.95 20.13 -0.18
CA ILE A 133 13.26 20.18 0.44
C ILE A 133 14.26 20.72 -0.57
N THR A 134 15.04 21.71 -0.14
CA THR A 134 16.18 22.27 -0.86
C THR A 134 17.41 22.31 0.04
N THR A 135 18.57 22.72 -0.48
CA THR A 135 19.73 22.93 0.39
C THR A 135 19.64 24.26 1.13
N ARG A 136 20.26 24.35 2.32
CA ARG A 136 20.35 25.60 3.10
C ARG A 136 21.05 26.73 2.34
N THR A 137 21.94 26.38 1.43
CA THR A 137 22.75 27.31 0.67
C THR A 137 22.19 27.61 -0.72
N ASN A 138 21.05 27.04 -1.10
CA ASN A 138 20.45 27.27 -2.41
C ASN A 138 20.00 28.74 -2.53
N PRO A 139 20.61 29.55 -3.45
CA PRO A 139 20.25 30.96 -3.61
C PRO A 139 18.99 31.18 -4.46
N ARG A 140 18.56 30.12 -5.21
CA ARG A 140 17.48 30.21 -6.20
C ARG A 140 16.12 29.95 -5.61
N ILE A 141 16.06 29.11 -4.54
CA ILE A 141 14.82 28.77 -3.83
C ILE A 141 14.86 29.42 -2.46
N LYS A 142 14.10 30.49 -2.25
CA LYS A 142 13.89 31.12 -0.95
C LYS A 142 12.55 30.73 -0.37
N ASP A 143 11.52 30.83 -1.17
CA ASP A 143 10.13 30.59 -0.85
C ASP A 143 9.50 29.56 -1.77
N TRP A 144 8.24 29.24 -1.53
CA TRP A 144 7.46 28.29 -2.33
C TRP A 144 7.24 28.78 -3.76
N GLU A 145 7.07 30.07 -3.95
CA GLU A 145 6.82 30.74 -5.23
C GLU A 145 8.03 30.70 -6.17
N ASP A 146 9.20 30.40 -5.64
CA ASP A 146 10.42 30.22 -6.46
C ASP A 146 10.45 28.87 -7.16
N ILE A 147 9.65 27.89 -6.73
CA ILE A 147 9.74 26.49 -7.20
C ILE A 147 9.33 26.35 -8.66
N ASP A 148 8.25 27.04 -9.08
CA ASP A 148 7.79 26.94 -10.46
C ASP A 148 8.24 28.14 -11.30
N ARG A 149 9.55 28.28 -11.46
CA ARG A 149 10.17 29.33 -12.31
C ARG A 149 10.99 28.71 -13.44
N PRO A 150 11.16 29.39 -14.58
CA PRO A 150 12.05 28.93 -15.65
C PRO A 150 13.46 28.64 -15.16
N GLY A 151 13.98 27.48 -15.55
CA GLY A 151 15.33 27.04 -15.19
C GLY A 151 15.45 26.41 -13.79
N ILE A 152 14.39 26.33 -13.00
CA ILE A 152 14.34 25.53 -11.77
C ILE A 152 14.11 24.07 -12.12
N VAL A 153 14.79 23.17 -11.42
CA VAL A 153 14.65 21.71 -11.55
C VAL A 153 14.00 21.14 -10.29
N VAL A 154 12.80 20.57 -10.45
CA VAL A 154 12.00 19.97 -9.38
C VAL A 154 12.11 18.45 -9.48
N ALA A 155 12.64 17.80 -8.46
CA ALA A 155 12.80 16.34 -8.42
C ALA A 155 11.63 15.65 -7.68
N VAL A 156 11.19 14.52 -8.22
CA VAL A 156 10.19 13.64 -7.61
C VAL A 156 10.60 12.18 -7.76
N ALA A 157 10.09 11.30 -6.90
CA ALA A 157 10.28 9.87 -7.05
C ALA A 157 9.13 9.26 -7.88
N ARG A 158 9.48 8.33 -8.76
CA ARG A 158 8.53 7.63 -9.64
C ARG A 158 7.41 6.94 -8.86
N GLY A 159 6.19 6.99 -9.41
CA GLY A 159 4.99 6.34 -8.85
C GLY A 159 4.41 7.05 -7.62
N THR A 160 5.10 8.03 -7.04
CA THR A 160 4.58 8.78 -5.89
C THR A 160 3.46 9.73 -6.28
N LEU A 161 2.65 10.15 -5.31
CA LEU A 161 1.68 11.23 -5.48
C LEU A 161 2.32 12.51 -6.04
N HIS A 162 3.54 12.80 -5.59
CA HIS A 162 4.26 14.01 -5.99
C HIS A 162 4.54 14.05 -7.50
N GLU A 163 4.79 12.88 -8.13
CA GLU A 163 4.98 12.82 -9.58
C GLU A 163 3.73 13.27 -10.33
N SER A 164 2.56 12.73 -9.97
CA SER A 164 1.30 13.07 -10.66
C SER A 164 0.91 14.53 -10.43
N VAL A 165 1.03 15.01 -9.18
CA VAL A 165 0.66 16.39 -8.83
C VAL A 165 1.61 17.40 -9.47
N MET A 166 2.92 17.13 -9.52
CA MET A 166 3.86 18.05 -10.15
C MET A 166 3.74 18.05 -11.69
N LYS A 167 3.41 16.93 -12.31
CA LYS A 167 3.07 16.91 -13.75
C LYS A 167 1.85 17.79 -14.10
N GLU A 168 0.90 17.85 -13.19
CA GLU A 168 -0.32 18.65 -13.37
C GLU A 168 -0.09 20.14 -13.08
N LYS A 169 0.68 20.46 -12.04
CA LYS A 169 0.75 21.82 -11.47
C LYS A 169 1.91 22.66 -11.97
N LEU A 170 3.06 22.05 -12.30
CA LEU A 170 4.22 22.81 -12.78
C LEU A 170 3.97 23.31 -14.21
N GLN A 171 4.25 24.59 -14.45
CA GLN A 171 4.08 25.28 -15.73
C GLN A 171 5.41 25.72 -16.33
N HIS A 172 6.42 26.02 -15.51
CA HIS A 172 7.66 26.66 -15.92
C HIS A 172 8.92 25.88 -15.54
N ALA A 173 8.90 25.18 -14.39
CA ALA A 173 10.03 24.43 -13.91
C ALA A 173 10.20 23.09 -14.64
N GLU A 174 11.43 22.61 -14.75
CA GLU A 174 11.73 21.25 -15.25
C GLU A 174 11.34 20.21 -14.17
N LEU A 175 10.50 19.25 -14.54
CA LEU A 175 10.19 18.11 -13.67
C LEU A 175 11.14 16.95 -13.96
N ARG A 176 11.91 16.53 -12.94
CA ARG A 176 12.81 15.39 -13.01
C ARG A 176 12.28 14.23 -12.19
N ILE A 177 11.96 13.13 -12.88
CA ILE A 177 11.41 11.90 -12.26
C ILE A 177 12.55 10.93 -12.04
N LEU A 178 12.73 10.47 -10.81
CA LEU A 178 13.81 9.60 -10.38
C LEU A 178 13.29 8.27 -9.86
N GLU A 179 14.05 7.20 -10.07
CA GLU A 179 13.59 5.84 -9.77
C GLU A 179 13.53 5.55 -8.27
N THR A 180 14.35 6.22 -7.47
CA THR A 180 14.40 6.00 -6.02
C THR A 180 14.30 7.32 -5.25
N PRO A 181 13.80 7.30 -4.00
CA PRO A 181 13.78 8.50 -3.16
C PRO A 181 15.17 9.08 -2.89
N HIS A 182 16.14 8.21 -2.64
CA HIS A 182 17.52 8.64 -2.41
C HIS A 182 18.15 9.33 -3.63
N ALA A 183 17.76 8.94 -4.85
CA ALA A 183 18.23 9.62 -6.05
C ALA A 183 17.82 11.10 -6.06
N ARG A 184 16.59 11.44 -5.65
CA ARG A 184 16.14 12.84 -5.56
C ARG A 184 16.89 13.64 -4.49
N GLU A 185 17.24 13.00 -3.35
CA GLU A 185 18.09 13.64 -2.33
C GLU A 185 19.48 13.98 -2.89
N TYR A 186 20.12 13.03 -3.60
CA TYR A 186 21.41 13.24 -4.23
C TYR A 186 21.38 14.30 -5.33
N GLU A 187 20.31 14.36 -6.13
CA GLU A 187 20.14 15.40 -7.15
C GLU A 187 20.13 16.80 -6.52
N VAL A 188 19.39 16.98 -5.42
CA VAL A 188 19.33 18.28 -4.73
C VAL A 188 20.62 18.57 -3.98
N GLN A 189 21.16 17.62 -3.24
CA GLN A 189 22.40 17.81 -2.49
C GLN A 189 23.59 18.17 -3.40
N SER A 190 23.63 17.60 -4.61
CA SER A 190 24.68 17.88 -5.60
C SER A 190 24.43 19.11 -6.47
N GLY A 191 23.28 19.78 -6.31
CA GLY A 191 22.89 20.95 -7.11
C GLY A 191 22.43 20.63 -8.53
N ARG A 192 22.21 19.35 -8.89
CA ARG A 192 21.62 18.95 -10.18
C ARG A 192 20.11 19.15 -10.24
N ALA A 193 19.45 19.17 -9.09
CA ALA A 193 18.09 19.68 -8.92
C ALA A 193 18.08 20.77 -7.86
N ASP A 194 17.15 21.69 -7.95
CA ASP A 194 17.03 22.80 -6.99
C ASP A 194 16.25 22.39 -5.75
N VAL A 195 15.28 21.52 -5.93
CA VAL A 195 14.33 21.14 -4.89
C VAL A 195 13.77 19.75 -5.19
N PHE A 196 13.41 18.99 -4.15
CA PHE A 196 12.57 17.83 -4.33
C PHE A 196 11.26 17.93 -3.54
N MET A 197 10.19 17.39 -4.13
CA MET A 197 8.88 17.38 -3.48
C MET A 197 8.73 16.17 -2.57
N THR A 198 8.05 16.39 -1.45
CA THR A 198 7.87 15.38 -0.41
C THR A 198 6.61 15.67 0.41
N ASP A 199 6.38 14.89 1.46
CA ASP A 199 5.28 15.04 2.40
C ASP A 199 5.77 15.28 3.83
N PHE A 200 4.84 15.36 4.79
CA PHE A 200 5.17 15.61 6.19
C PHE A 200 6.12 14.57 6.79
N PRO A 201 5.85 13.22 6.70
CA PRO A 201 6.74 12.22 7.30
C PRO A 201 8.17 12.29 6.77
N TYR A 202 8.32 12.38 5.45
CA TYR A 202 9.62 12.41 4.83
C TYR A 202 10.36 13.74 5.06
N SER A 203 9.63 14.86 5.10
CA SER A 203 10.23 16.17 5.44
C SER A 203 10.83 16.15 6.85
N ARG A 204 10.14 15.53 7.82
CA ARG A 204 10.67 15.35 9.18
C ARG A 204 11.95 14.54 9.18
N ARG A 205 12.00 13.42 8.43
CA ARG A 205 13.22 12.64 8.27
C ARG A 205 14.38 13.50 7.77
N MET A 206 14.15 14.30 6.75
CA MET A 206 15.20 15.16 6.17
C MET A 206 15.72 16.16 7.17
N LEU A 207 14.86 16.82 7.93
CA LEU A 207 15.26 17.79 8.93
C LEU A 207 15.98 17.16 10.13
N ASP A 208 15.57 15.94 10.52
CA ASP A 208 16.16 15.24 11.67
C ASP A 208 17.53 14.58 11.35
N ASN A 209 17.80 14.27 10.06
CA ASN A 209 18.96 13.43 9.68
C ASN A 209 19.88 14.04 8.61
N SER A 210 19.64 15.28 8.17
CA SER A 210 20.42 15.89 7.09
C SER A 210 20.70 17.37 7.37
N ASP A 211 21.94 17.68 7.69
CA ASP A 211 22.36 19.05 8.03
C ASP A 211 22.23 20.02 6.86
N TRP A 212 22.28 19.53 5.63
CA TRP A 212 22.17 20.34 4.43
C TRP A 212 20.71 20.72 4.10
N ALA A 213 19.71 19.96 4.60
CA ALA A 213 18.32 20.10 4.21
C ALA A 213 17.66 21.35 4.81
N ARG A 214 16.87 22.02 4.00
CA ARG A 214 15.97 23.11 4.39
C ARG A 214 14.57 22.83 3.84
N LEU A 215 13.57 22.93 4.71
CA LEU A 215 12.17 22.80 4.35
C LEU A 215 11.67 24.08 3.69
N VAL A 216 10.91 23.92 2.63
CA VAL A 216 10.10 24.97 2.00
C VAL A 216 8.65 24.53 2.08
N THR A 217 7.86 25.36 2.76
CA THR A 217 6.42 25.09 2.99
C THR A 217 5.57 25.93 2.06
N PRO A 218 4.45 25.42 1.55
CA PRO A 218 3.50 26.27 0.84
C PRO A 218 2.87 27.31 1.79
N PRO A 219 2.45 28.47 1.29
CA PRO A 219 1.85 29.55 2.11
C PRO A 219 0.48 29.18 2.69
N GLY A 220 -0.09 28.06 2.25
CA GLY A 220 -1.37 27.51 2.68
C GLY A 220 -1.48 26.04 2.28
N LYS A 221 -2.69 25.51 2.18
CA LYS A 221 -2.92 24.16 1.67
C LYS A 221 -2.60 24.13 0.16
N TYR A 222 -1.66 23.28 -0.23
CA TYR A 222 -1.25 23.13 -1.62
C TYR A 222 -1.93 21.93 -2.32
N HIS A 223 -1.80 20.75 -1.72
CA HIS A 223 -2.42 19.51 -2.19
C HIS A 223 -2.56 18.52 -1.04
N THR A 224 -3.50 18.82 -0.15
CA THR A 224 -3.75 17.94 0.99
C THR A 224 -4.34 16.62 0.53
N THR A 225 -3.67 15.52 0.88
CA THR A 225 -4.03 14.16 0.44
C THR A 225 -4.32 13.27 1.64
N PRO A 226 -5.46 12.57 1.65
CA PRO A 226 -5.75 11.54 2.63
C PRO A 226 -4.92 10.29 2.35
N TYR A 227 -4.36 9.68 3.40
CA TYR A 227 -3.61 8.44 3.36
C TYR A 227 -4.42 7.32 3.99
N ALA A 228 -4.45 6.19 3.31
CA ALA A 228 -5.18 4.99 3.72
C ALA A 228 -4.38 3.72 3.44
N TRP A 229 -4.84 2.61 3.98
CA TRP A 229 -4.34 1.28 3.59
C TRP A 229 -5.07 0.82 2.34
N ALA A 230 -4.38 0.04 1.51
CA ALA A 230 -4.91 -0.41 0.23
C ALA A 230 -4.87 -1.93 0.11
N MET A 231 -5.86 -2.49 -0.58
CA MET A 231 -6.00 -3.92 -0.84
C MET A 231 -6.65 -4.17 -2.20
N ALA A 232 -6.65 -5.42 -2.64
CA ALA A 232 -7.35 -5.81 -3.87
C ALA A 232 -8.86 -5.55 -3.75
N PRO A 233 -9.53 -5.12 -4.81
CA PRO A 233 -10.99 -5.06 -4.84
C PRO A 233 -11.62 -6.45 -4.84
N GLY A 234 -12.94 -6.53 -4.55
CA GLY A 234 -13.73 -7.76 -4.68
C GLY A 234 -13.76 -8.66 -3.44
N ASP A 235 -13.00 -8.36 -2.38
CA ASP A 235 -13.12 -9.05 -1.08
C ASP A 235 -13.70 -8.11 -0.02
N ASP A 236 -15.04 -7.99 0.00
CA ASP A 236 -15.75 -7.12 0.93
C ASP A 236 -15.65 -7.60 2.38
N ALA A 237 -15.48 -8.90 2.61
CA ALA A 237 -15.35 -9.48 3.94
C ALA A 237 -14.01 -9.04 4.58
N PHE A 238 -12.91 -9.18 3.84
CA PHE A 238 -11.59 -8.73 4.30
C PHE A 238 -11.55 -7.22 4.47
N HIS A 239 -12.03 -6.46 3.48
CA HIS A 239 -12.09 -4.99 3.58
C HIS A 239 -12.88 -4.54 4.81
N SER A 240 -14.08 -5.08 5.03
CA SER A 240 -14.91 -4.73 6.18
C SER A 240 -14.27 -5.09 7.51
N HIS A 241 -13.50 -6.19 7.56
CA HIS A 241 -12.75 -6.56 8.76
C HIS A 241 -11.64 -5.52 9.05
N VAL A 242 -10.82 -5.20 8.05
CA VAL A 242 -9.74 -4.20 8.18
C VAL A 242 -10.28 -2.83 8.58
N GLU A 243 -11.40 -2.43 7.98
CA GLU A 243 -12.08 -1.16 8.30
C GLU A 243 -12.54 -1.11 9.76
N ARG A 244 -13.19 -2.17 10.26
CA ARG A 244 -13.60 -2.25 11.68
C ARG A 244 -12.40 -2.17 12.63
N GLU A 245 -11.29 -2.83 12.29
CA GLU A 245 -10.08 -2.78 13.11
C GLU A 245 -9.44 -1.38 13.12
N LEU A 246 -9.42 -0.69 11.96
CA LEU A 246 -8.95 0.70 11.90
C LEU A 246 -9.83 1.61 12.76
N GLN A 247 -11.15 1.47 12.69
CA GLN A 247 -12.08 2.24 13.53
C GLN A 247 -11.87 1.94 15.02
N ALA A 248 -11.66 0.68 15.38
CA ALA A 248 -11.33 0.30 16.75
C ALA A 248 -10.02 0.94 17.22
N MET A 249 -8.96 0.96 16.38
CA MET A 249 -7.70 1.64 16.70
C MET A 249 -7.86 3.16 16.87
N LYS A 250 -8.75 3.79 16.11
CA LYS A 250 -9.09 5.20 16.28
C LYS A 250 -9.78 5.45 17.62
N MET A 251 -10.80 4.64 17.94
CA MET A 251 -11.64 4.82 19.13
C MET A 251 -10.90 4.52 20.44
N ASP A 252 -10.04 3.49 20.47
CA ASP A 252 -9.31 3.09 21.67
C ASP A 252 -7.95 3.81 21.84
N GLY A 253 -7.61 4.72 20.91
CA GLY A 253 -6.42 5.56 20.97
C GLY A 253 -5.13 4.89 20.53
N ARG A 254 -5.14 3.61 20.08
CA ARG A 254 -3.93 2.93 19.59
C ARG A 254 -3.33 3.62 18.38
N LEU A 255 -4.16 4.04 17.42
CA LEU A 255 -3.68 4.80 16.26
C LEU A 255 -2.92 6.06 16.69
N MET A 256 -3.47 6.82 17.63
CA MET A 256 -2.81 8.02 18.16
C MET A 256 -1.52 7.67 18.92
N THR A 257 -1.52 6.61 19.73
CA THR A 257 -0.33 6.14 20.44
C THR A 257 0.79 5.76 19.48
N ASN A 258 0.45 5.04 18.39
CA ASN A 258 1.40 4.68 17.33
C ASN A 258 1.90 5.95 16.60
N ALA A 259 1.02 6.91 16.32
CA ALA A 259 1.40 8.16 15.68
C ALA A 259 2.37 9.00 16.53
N VAL A 260 2.10 9.17 17.82
CA VAL A 260 2.97 9.89 18.77
C VAL A 260 4.37 9.26 18.82
N ARG A 261 4.45 7.92 18.86
CA ARG A 261 5.74 7.19 18.86
C ARG A 261 6.60 7.56 17.66
N HIS A 262 5.96 7.83 16.51
CA HIS A 262 6.63 8.16 15.26
C HIS A 262 6.56 9.65 14.89
N ARG A 263 6.10 10.52 15.80
CA ARG A 263 5.98 11.97 15.62
C ARG A 263 5.07 12.37 14.44
N LEU A 264 4.00 11.62 14.27
CA LEU A 264 3.01 11.81 13.19
C LEU A 264 1.64 12.27 13.71
N GLU A 265 1.51 12.57 15.01
CA GLU A 265 0.28 13.06 15.61
C GLU A 265 -0.34 14.28 14.90
N PRO A 266 0.44 15.23 14.31
CA PRO A 266 -0.14 16.40 13.65
C PRO A 266 -0.95 16.06 12.39
N ILE A 267 -0.73 14.89 11.80
CA ILE A 267 -1.36 14.48 10.54
C ILE A 267 -2.37 13.32 10.72
N VAL A 268 -2.68 12.93 11.95
CA VAL A 268 -3.67 11.88 12.24
C VAL A 268 -5.09 12.35 11.93
N VAL A 269 -5.84 11.53 11.20
CA VAL A 269 -7.29 11.70 11.01
C VAL A 269 -8.03 11.00 12.15
N ARG A 270 -8.75 11.78 12.95
CA ARG A 270 -9.54 11.31 14.09
C ARG A 270 -10.88 10.72 13.67
#